data_5a849474b5e941a57f936414a39173aa
#
_entry.id   5a849474b5e941a57f936414a39173aa
#
_cell.length_a   1.000
_cell.length_b   1.000
_cell.length_c   1.000
_cell.angle_alpha   90.00
_cell.angle_beta   90.00
_cell.angle_gamma   90.00
#
_symmetry.space_group_name_H-M   'P 1'
#
loop_
_entity.id
_entity.type
_entity.pdbx_description
1 polymer ?
#
loop_
_entity_poly.entity_id
_entity_poly.type
_entity_poly.pdbx_seq_one_letter_code
_entity_poly.pdbx_strand_id
1 'polypeptide(L)'
;MKSYFLIIMLALPLLMLIPACEEAEPVKNDPKKIVLNKKAAEIIEADQQFAFELFREVCSLSEETNIMISPLSVSYALGMTFNGAEGTTLDAFYDVLHFGDLTNQEVNESYKDLMGQLVHLDKKVEFSIANSIWYRLGYNVLEEFISTN
;
A
#
# COMPACT_ATOMS: atom_id res chain seq x y z
N MET A 1 -25.17 -50.11 -41.68
CA MET A 1 -24.38 -48.98 -42.23
C MET A 1 -25.10 -47.62 -42.17
N LYS A 2 -26.38 -47.53 -42.47
CA LYS A 2 -27.13 -46.25 -42.45
C LYS A 2 -27.29 -45.65 -41.04
N SER A 3 -27.33 -46.48 -39.97
CA SER A 3 -27.55 -45.99 -38.61
C SER A 3 -26.31 -45.28 -38.04
N TYR A 4 -25.10 -45.73 -38.35
CA TYR A 4 -23.86 -45.10 -37.90
C TYR A 4 -23.60 -43.78 -38.61
N PHE A 5 -24.03 -43.65 -39.86
CA PHE A 5 -23.88 -42.41 -40.60
C PHE A 5 -24.73 -41.27 -40.00
N LEU A 6 -25.93 -41.59 -39.50
CA LEU A 6 -26.80 -40.63 -38.84
C LEU A 6 -26.24 -40.15 -37.49
N ILE A 7 -25.61 -41.05 -36.72
CA ILE A 7 -24.99 -40.74 -35.44
C ILE A 7 -23.76 -39.87 -35.65
N ILE A 8 -22.95 -40.12 -36.67
CA ILE A 8 -21.78 -39.30 -37.02
C ILE A 8 -22.20 -37.91 -37.50
N MET A 9 -23.27 -37.80 -38.28
CA MET A 9 -23.80 -36.50 -38.76
C MET A 9 -24.40 -35.66 -37.63
N LEU A 10 -24.93 -36.30 -36.57
CA LEU A 10 -25.46 -35.60 -35.38
C LEU A 10 -24.38 -35.21 -34.36
N ALA A 11 -23.28 -35.95 -34.30
CA ALA A 11 -22.16 -35.66 -33.38
C ALA A 11 -21.22 -34.56 -33.89
N LEU A 12 -21.12 -34.36 -35.20
CA LEU A 12 -20.21 -33.36 -35.78
C LEU A 12 -20.57 -31.90 -35.44
N PRO A 13 -21.84 -31.46 -35.43
CA PRO A 13 -22.18 -30.08 -34.99
C PRO A 13 -22.05 -29.87 -33.47
N LEU A 14 -22.13 -30.94 -32.67
CA LEU A 14 -22.01 -30.82 -31.21
C LEU A 14 -20.55 -30.53 -30.77
N LEU A 15 -19.56 -30.92 -31.57
CA LEU A 15 -18.16 -30.65 -31.32
C LEU A 15 -17.75 -29.17 -31.60
N MET A 16 -18.57 -28.43 -32.33
CA MET A 16 -18.36 -27.01 -32.63
C MET A 16 -18.92 -26.07 -31.56
N LEU A 17 -19.61 -26.60 -30.55
CA LEU A 17 -20.20 -25.81 -29.46
C LEU A 17 -19.32 -25.73 -28.22
N ILE A 18 -18.07 -26.18 -28.29
CA ILE A 18 -17.10 -25.91 -27.22
C ILE A 18 -16.71 -24.44 -27.39
N PRO A 19 -17.14 -23.53 -26.47
CA PRO A 19 -16.61 -22.19 -26.49
C PRO A 19 -15.11 -22.33 -26.25
N ALA A 20 -14.32 -22.06 -27.25
CA ALA A 20 -12.89 -21.82 -27.06
C ALA A 20 -12.83 -20.69 -26.04
N CYS A 21 -12.26 -20.93 -24.86
CA CYS A 21 -11.86 -19.84 -24.00
C CYS A 21 -10.94 -18.98 -24.85
N GLU A 22 -11.47 -17.85 -25.32
CA GLU A 22 -10.66 -16.81 -25.92
C GLU A 22 -9.66 -16.41 -24.83
N GLU A 23 -8.41 -16.81 -24.98
CA GLU A 23 -7.35 -16.32 -24.15
C GLU A 23 -7.38 -14.81 -24.29
N ALA A 24 -7.88 -14.14 -23.24
CA ALA A 24 -7.86 -12.68 -23.21
C ALA A 24 -6.40 -12.26 -23.42
N GLU A 25 -6.16 -11.55 -24.52
CA GLU A 25 -4.82 -11.00 -24.78
C GLU A 25 -4.31 -10.35 -23.49
N PRO A 26 -3.10 -10.67 -23.04
CA PRO A 26 -2.55 -10.05 -21.84
C PRO A 26 -2.48 -8.56 -22.09
N VAL A 27 -3.35 -7.82 -21.38
CA VAL A 27 -3.33 -6.36 -21.45
C VAL A 27 -1.94 -5.94 -20.98
N LYS A 28 -1.10 -5.51 -21.93
CA LYS A 28 0.22 -4.91 -21.67
C LYS A 28 0.03 -3.60 -20.88
N ASN A 29 -0.25 -3.71 -19.61
CA ASN A 29 -0.13 -2.64 -18.65
C ASN A 29 1.00 -3.02 -17.71
N ASP A 30 2.22 -2.72 -18.13
CA ASP A 30 3.33 -2.75 -17.20
C ASP A 30 3.07 -1.67 -16.13
N PRO A 31 3.09 -2.02 -14.84
CA PRO A 31 2.98 -1.02 -13.79
C PRO A 31 4.10 0.01 -13.97
N LYS A 32 3.83 1.25 -13.62
CA LYS A 32 4.86 2.29 -13.67
C LYS A 32 6.00 1.92 -12.72
N LYS A 33 7.22 2.14 -13.16
CA LYS A 33 8.37 2.00 -12.26
C LYS A 33 8.35 3.12 -11.24
N ILE A 34 8.48 2.78 -9.97
CA ILE A 34 8.72 3.76 -8.90
C ILE A 34 10.12 4.34 -9.12
N VAL A 35 10.22 5.65 -9.25
CA VAL A 35 11.49 6.36 -9.37
C VAL A 35 11.79 7.02 -8.04
N LEU A 36 12.66 6.39 -7.28
CA LEU A 36 13.05 6.86 -5.96
C LEU A 36 14.21 7.84 -6.07
N ASN A 37 14.12 8.99 -5.42
CA ASN A 37 15.29 9.77 -5.05
C ASN A 37 15.98 9.12 -3.83
N LYS A 38 17.20 9.61 -3.49
CA LYS A 38 17.96 9.02 -2.38
C LYS A 38 17.19 9.04 -1.06
N LYS A 39 16.48 10.11 -0.76
CA LYS A 39 15.73 10.29 0.49
C LYS A 39 14.50 9.39 0.56
N ALA A 40 13.79 9.24 -0.56
CA ALA A 40 12.68 8.28 -0.64
C ALA A 40 13.15 6.84 -0.45
N ALA A 41 14.36 6.49 -0.91
CA ALA A 41 14.94 5.17 -0.64
C ALA A 41 15.24 4.95 0.85
N GLU A 42 15.76 5.97 1.55
CA GLU A 42 16.00 5.95 2.98
C GLU A 42 14.68 5.75 3.77
N ILE A 43 13.59 6.44 3.39
CA ILE A 43 12.26 6.25 3.99
C ILE A 43 11.71 4.84 3.76
N ILE A 44 11.89 4.28 2.56
CA ILE A 44 11.41 2.90 2.30
C ILE A 44 12.18 1.89 3.15
N GLU A 45 13.47 2.07 3.34
CA GLU A 45 14.26 1.21 4.22
C GLU A 45 13.78 1.34 5.68
N ALA A 46 13.53 2.55 6.15
CA ALA A 46 12.97 2.84 7.47
C ALA A 46 11.58 2.18 7.64
N ASP A 47 10.67 2.37 6.69
CA ASP A 47 9.35 1.75 6.71
C ASP A 47 9.41 0.21 6.69
N GLN A 48 10.38 -0.39 6.00
CA GLN A 48 10.55 -1.84 6.01
C GLN A 48 10.99 -2.35 7.39
N GLN A 49 11.93 -1.69 8.03
CA GLN A 49 12.37 -2.03 9.39
C GLN A 49 11.19 -1.92 10.37
N PHE A 50 10.52 -0.78 10.39
CA PHE A 50 9.32 -0.56 11.20
C PHE A 50 8.24 -1.62 10.93
N ALA A 51 8.00 -1.98 9.67
CA ALA A 51 6.98 -2.95 9.29
C ALA A 51 7.23 -4.34 9.89
N PHE A 52 8.47 -4.82 9.83
CA PHE A 52 8.84 -6.10 10.41
C PHE A 52 8.81 -6.10 11.93
N GLU A 53 9.24 -5.00 12.57
CA GLU A 53 9.18 -4.86 14.02
C GLU A 53 7.74 -4.80 14.52
N LEU A 54 6.90 -3.98 13.88
CA LEU A 54 5.48 -3.89 14.18
C LEU A 54 4.78 -5.24 14.03
N PHE A 55 5.03 -5.95 12.92
CA PHE A 55 4.41 -7.26 12.68
C PHE A 55 4.83 -8.28 13.73
N ARG A 56 6.12 -8.32 14.06
CA ARG A 56 6.64 -9.22 15.10
C ARG A 56 5.99 -8.94 16.46
N GLU A 57 5.85 -7.66 16.81
CA GLU A 57 5.26 -7.25 18.08
C GLU A 57 3.78 -7.61 18.14
N VAL A 58 3.01 -7.31 17.08
CA VAL A 58 1.60 -7.70 16.97
C VAL A 58 1.43 -9.21 17.07
N CYS A 59 2.27 -9.99 16.39
CA CYS A 59 2.23 -11.46 16.50
C CYS A 59 2.55 -11.96 17.92
N SER A 60 3.44 -11.29 18.64
CA SER A 60 3.80 -11.68 20.00
C SER A 60 2.71 -11.42 21.03
N LEU A 61 1.88 -10.40 20.78
CA LEU A 61 0.80 -9.95 21.66
C LEU A 61 -0.57 -10.56 21.31
N SER A 62 -0.71 -11.15 20.12
CA SER A 62 -1.98 -11.67 19.63
C SER A 62 -2.10 -13.17 19.88
N GLU A 63 -3.27 -13.62 20.32
CA GLU A 63 -3.65 -15.04 20.39
C GLU A 63 -4.29 -15.53 19.09
N GLU A 64 -4.49 -14.66 18.10
CA GLU A 64 -5.15 -14.98 16.84
C GLU A 64 -4.26 -15.80 15.91
N THR A 65 -4.87 -16.79 15.22
CA THR A 65 -4.15 -17.68 14.29
C THR A 65 -3.82 -17.01 12.95
N ASN A 66 -4.64 -16.03 12.54
CA ASN A 66 -4.48 -15.31 11.28
C ASN A 66 -4.40 -13.80 11.58
N ILE A 67 -3.27 -13.21 11.23
CA ILE A 67 -2.99 -11.80 11.47
C ILE A 67 -2.69 -11.12 10.15
N MET A 68 -3.39 -10.03 9.88
CA MET A 68 -3.11 -9.13 8.75
C MET A 68 -3.06 -7.70 9.27
N ILE A 69 -1.98 -7.01 8.98
CA ILE A 69 -1.79 -5.59 9.30
C ILE A 69 -1.35 -4.80 8.06
N SER A 70 -1.50 -3.50 8.12
CA SER A 70 -0.95 -2.58 7.11
C SER A 70 0.07 -1.65 7.76
N PRO A 71 1.34 -2.04 7.84
CA PRO A 71 2.38 -1.20 8.44
C PRO A 71 2.50 0.17 7.77
N LEU A 72 2.38 0.24 6.46
CA LEU A 72 2.40 1.50 5.72
C LEU A 72 1.31 2.47 6.20
N SER A 73 0.08 1.99 6.45
CA SER A 73 -0.98 2.84 6.99
C SER A 73 -0.68 3.33 8.40
N VAL A 74 0.01 2.52 9.20
CA VAL A 74 0.41 2.90 10.57
C VAL A 74 1.54 3.92 10.51
N SER A 75 2.58 3.72 9.70
CA SER A 75 3.70 4.67 9.57
C SER A 75 3.22 6.03 9.06
N TYR A 76 2.29 6.08 8.11
CA TYR A 76 1.68 7.33 7.67
C TYR A 76 0.89 8.04 8.78
N ALA A 77 0.08 7.32 9.54
CA ALA A 77 -0.69 7.90 10.65
C ALA A 77 0.24 8.44 11.74
N LEU A 78 1.32 7.73 12.04
CA LEU A 78 2.36 8.18 12.96
C LEU A 78 3.15 9.36 12.42
N GLY A 79 3.44 9.39 11.12
CA GLY A 79 4.08 10.50 10.42
C GLY A 79 3.29 11.82 10.52
N MET A 80 1.97 11.75 10.46
CA MET A 80 1.12 12.93 10.73
C MET A 80 1.28 13.42 12.17
N THR A 81 1.33 12.50 13.14
CA THR A 81 1.49 12.85 14.57
C THR A 81 2.89 13.36 14.87
N PHE A 82 3.90 12.81 14.22
CA PHE A 82 5.31 13.22 14.27
C PHE A 82 5.50 14.73 14.02
N ASN A 83 4.73 15.30 13.07
CA ASN A 83 4.81 16.73 12.75
C ASN A 83 4.41 17.66 13.93
N GLY A 84 3.74 17.14 14.93
CA GLY A 84 3.38 17.89 16.13
C GLY A 84 4.21 17.51 17.37
N ALA A 85 5.20 16.64 17.22
CA ALA A 85 6.01 16.16 18.33
C ALA A 85 7.24 17.04 18.58
N GLU A 86 7.62 17.19 19.87
CA GLU A 86 8.81 17.90 20.29
C GLU A 86 9.54 17.14 21.42
N GLY A 87 10.81 17.46 21.60
CA GLY A 87 11.66 16.90 22.67
C GLY A 87 11.71 15.37 22.63
N THR A 88 11.61 14.74 23.77
CA THR A 88 11.71 13.27 23.89
C THR A 88 10.65 12.50 23.11
N THR A 89 9.49 13.11 22.83
CA THR A 89 8.46 12.50 22.00
C THR A 89 8.90 12.47 20.53
N LEU A 90 9.50 13.55 20.06
CA LEU A 90 10.09 13.61 18.73
C LEU A 90 11.21 12.57 18.58
N ASP A 91 12.11 12.49 19.57
CA ASP A 91 13.19 11.50 19.59
C ASP A 91 12.64 10.06 19.49
N ALA A 92 11.56 9.75 20.23
CA ALA A 92 10.91 8.45 20.17
C ALA A 92 10.31 8.13 18.78
N PHE A 93 9.80 9.13 18.05
CA PHE A 93 9.37 8.93 16.68
C PHE A 93 10.54 8.59 15.75
N TYR A 94 11.66 9.30 15.88
CA TYR A 94 12.86 9.00 15.11
C TYR A 94 13.37 7.57 15.35
N ASP A 95 13.38 7.14 16.60
CA ASP A 95 13.83 5.81 16.99
C ASP A 95 12.89 4.71 16.44
N VAL A 96 11.58 4.85 16.66
CA VAL A 96 10.59 3.83 16.31
C VAL A 96 10.35 3.73 14.81
N LEU A 97 10.37 4.87 14.10
CA LEU A 97 10.15 4.93 12.66
C LEU A 97 11.44 4.84 11.84
N HIS A 98 12.59 4.71 12.51
CA HIS A 98 13.91 4.57 11.90
C HIS A 98 14.29 5.69 10.93
N PHE A 99 13.86 6.92 11.18
CA PHE A 99 14.11 8.05 10.28
C PHE A 99 15.57 8.48 10.17
N GLY A 100 16.44 8.01 11.09
CA GLY A 100 17.87 8.28 11.06
C GLY A 100 18.19 9.78 11.09
N ASP A 101 18.95 10.23 10.08
CA ASP A 101 19.38 11.63 9.95
C ASP A 101 18.46 12.48 9.08
N LEU A 102 17.27 11.96 8.69
CA LEU A 102 16.32 12.72 7.90
C LEU A 102 15.71 13.86 8.71
N THR A 103 15.62 15.04 8.10
CA THR A 103 14.87 16.15 8.69
C THR A 103 13.36 15.93 8.57
N ASN A 104 12.56 16.59 9.40
CA ASN A 104 11.10 16.54 9.32
C ASN A 104 10.58 16.88 7.91
N GLN A 105 11.21 17.86 7.26
CA GLN A 105 10.85 18.24 5.88
C GLN A 105 11.14 17.10 4.90
N GLU A 106 12.32 16.48 4.99
CA GLU A 106 12.69 15.36 4.10
C GLU A 106 11.78 14.14 4.30
N VAL A 107 11.37 13.86 5.53
CA VAL A 107 10.39 12.81 5.84
C VAL A 107 9.05 13.12 5.14
N ASN A 108 8.51 14.32 5.33
CA ASN A 108 7.23 14.72 4.75
C ASN A 108 7.25 14.72 3.22
N GLU A 109 8.31 15.27 2.61
CA GLU A 109 8.47 15.28 1.14
C GLU A 109 8.60 13.86 0.57
N SER A 110 9.31 12.98 1.26
CA SER A 110 9.50 11.59 0.84
C SER A 110 8.20 10.79 0.94
N TYR A 111 7.45 10.95 2.01
CA TYR A 111 6.13 10.32 2.14
C TYR A 111 5.15 10.84 1.07
N LYS A 112 5.12 12.13 0.84
CA LYS A 112 4.27 12.73 -0.21
C LYS A 112 4.60 12.20 -1.60
N ASP A 113 5.90 12.10 -1.93
CA ASP A 113 6.35 11.56 -3.22
C ASP A 113 6.00 10.07 -3.35
N LEU A 114 6.32 9.27 -2.35
CA LEU A 114 6.01 7.84 -2.33
C LEU A 114 4.50 7.59 -2.50
N MET A 115 3.67 8.32 -1.77
CA MET A 115 2.22 8.23 -1.87
C MET A 115 1.73 8.56 -3.28
N GLY A 116 2.21 9.69 -3.84
CA GLY A 116 1.84 10.11 -5.19
C GLY A 116 2.18 9.07 -6.26
N GLN A 117 3.30 8.35 -6.08
CA GLN A 117 3.70 7.28 -6.99
C GLN A 117 2.87 6.00 -6.80
N LEU A 118 2.56 5.61 -5.55
CA LEU A 118 1.78 4.42 -5.24
C LEU A 118 0.34 4.52 -5.76
N VAL A 119 -0.32 5.66 -5.57
CA VAL A 119 -1.71 5.88 -6.04
C VAL A 119 -1.83 5.74 -7.57
N HIS A 120 -0.76 6.00 -8.30
CA HIS A 120 -0.76 5.97 -9.77
C HIS A 120 0.09 4.84 -10.36
N LEU A 121 0.48 3.87 -9.55
CA LEU A 121 1.42 2.82 -9.93
C LEU A 121 0.84 1.89 -11.02
N ASP A 122 -0.36 1.40 -10.83
CA ASP A 122 -1.03 0.48 -11.75
C ASP A 122 -2.48 0.91 -11.98
N LYS A 123 -2.86 1.08 -13.25
CA LYS A 123 -4.24 1.46 -13.63
C LYS A 123 -5.29 0.38 -13.36
N LYS A 124 -4.86 -0.86 -13.12
CA LYS A 124 -5.75 -2.00 -12.80
C LYS A 124 -6.00 -2.15 -11.32
N VAL A 125 -5.23 -1.45 -10.48
CA VAL A 125 -5.32 -1.50 -9.03
C VAL A 125 -5.82 -0.15 -8.54
N GLU A 126 -6.91 -0.14 -7.82
CA GLU A 126 -7.34 1.03 -7.06
C GLU A 126 -6.63 1.01 -5.71
N PHE A 127 -5.77 1.98 -5.51
CA PHE A 127 -5.05 2.19 -4.26
C PHE A 127 -5.42 3.55 -3.70
N SER A 128 -5.99 3.58 -2.51
CA SER A 128 -6.33 4.80 -1.81
C SER A 128 -5.88 4.73 -0.36
N ILE A 129 -5.39 5.85 0.17
CA ILE A 129 -5.07 6.00 1.58
C ILE A 129 -5.84 7.21 2.11
N ALA A 130 -6.46 7.06 3.26
CA ALA A 130 -7.11 8.14 3.98
C ALA A 130 -6.79 8.02 5.47
N ASN A 131 -6.15 9.05 6.01
CA ASN A 131 -5.89 9.20 7.43
C ASN A 131 -6.58 10.45 7.95
N SER A 132 -6.90 10.48 9.23
CA SER A 132 -7.49 11.66 9.86
C SER A 132 -7.01 11.81 11.30
N ILE A 133 -6.82 13.06 11.72
CA ILE A 133 -6.49 13.42 13.10
C ILE A 133 -7.73 14.06 13.72
N TRP A 134 -8.14 13.54 14.86
CA TRP A 134 -9.27 14.05 15.61
C TRP A 134 -8.80 14.72 16.88
N TYR A 135 -9.17 15.97 17.08
CA TYR A 135 -8.87 16.72 18.29
C TYR A 135 -10.15 17.30 18.93
N ARG A 136 -10.06 17.54 20.24
CA ARG A 136 -11.20 18.03 21.01
C ARG A 136 -11.60 19.43 20.56
N LEU A 137 -12.90 19.67 20.41
CA LEU A 137 -13.44 21.00 20.12
C LEU A 137 -12.91 22.04 21.12
N GLY A 138 -12.41 23.17 20.62
CA GLY A 138 -11.81 24.22 21.42
C GLY A 138 -10.35 24.00 21.83
N TYR A 139 -9.72 22.89 21.41
CA TYR A 139 -8.27 22.72 21.50
C TYR A 139 -7.57 23.57 20.44
N ASN A 140 -6.61 24.36 20.87
CA ASN A 140 -5.85 25.21 19.94
C ASN A 140 -4.78 24.37 19.23
N VAL A 141 -5.01 24.07 17.96
CA VAL A 141 -4.02 23.40 17.09
C VAL A 141 -3.32 24.48 16.27
N LEU A 142 -2.00 24.37 16.15
CA LEU A 142 -1.20 25.31 15.39
C LEU A 142 -1.55 25.20 13.90
N GLU A 143 -1.69 26.34 13.24
CA GLU A 143 -1.99 26.41 11.80
C GLU A 143 -0.93 25.72 10.95
N GLU A 144 0.35 25.82 11.36
CA GLU A 144 1.46 25.12 10.71
C GLU A 144 1.27 23.61 10.74
N PHE A 145 0.83 23.05 11.88
CA PHE A 145 0.54 21.62 11.97
C PHE A 145 -0.60 21.19 11.03
N ILE A 146 -1.66 22.00 10.94
CA ILE A 146 -2.81 21.73 10.05
C ILE A 146 -2.36 21.78 8.57
N SER A 147 -1.52 22.74 8.21
CA SER A 147 -1.08 22.93 6.82
C SER A 147 -0.05 21.90 6.36
N THR A 148 0.67 21.26 7.30
CA THR A 148 1.68 20.24 7.01
C THR A 148 1.05 18.87 6.78
N ASN A 149 -0.08 18.57 7.42
CA ASN A 149 -0.79 17.31 7.36
C ASN A 149 -2.01 17.34 6.44
#